data_3b7cab4ca825292687db117094134592
#
_entry.id   3b7cab4ca825292687db117094134592
#
_cell.length_a   1.000
_cell.length_b   1.000
_cell.length_c   1.000
_cell.angle_alpha   90.00
_cell.angle_beta   90.00
_cell.angle_gamma   90.00
#
_symmetry.space_group_name_H-M   'P 1'
#
loop_
_entity.id
_entity.type
_entity.pdbx_description
1 polymer ?
#
loop_
_entity_poly.entity_id
_entity_poly.type
_entity_poly.pdbx_seq_one_letter_code
_entity_poly.pdbx_strand_id
1 'polypeptide(L)'
;MARDLTDTTGISSRDELVAWLEEGCKSPDRFRIGAEHEKIPFYRSNHAPVPYEGRDGGANGIGALLEGLRQKTGWEPITDGPSLIGLYDEKGGGAISLEPGGQFELSGAPLADIHAVAEEFDRHIADVKAIA
;
A
#
# COMPACT_ATOMS: atom_id res chain seq x y z
N MET A 1 4.13 3.28 -0.53
CA MET A 1 5.15 4.01 0.29
C MET A 1 5.41 3.23 1.57
N ALA A 2 6.64 2.81 1.83
CA ALA A 2 6.98 2.14 3.06
C ALA A 2 6.77 3.07 4.26
N ARG A 3 6.43 2.50 5.44
CA ARG A 3 6.48 3.24 6.71
C ARG A 3 7.88 3.86 6.86
N ASP A 4 7.93 5.16 7.08
CA ASP A 4 9.17 5.85 7.43
C ASP A 4 9.62 5.43 8.84
N LEU A 5 10.25 4.27 8.92
CA LEU A 5 11.01 3.88 10.11
C LEU A 5 12.35 4.59 10.02
N THR A 6 12.49 5.68 10.75
CA THR A 6 13.76 6.39 10.83
C THR A 6 14.70 5.60 11.74
N ASP A 7 15.70 4.91 11.14
CA ASP A 7 16.82 4.37 11.88
C ASP A 7 17.80 5.51 12.16
N THR A 8 18.01 5.83 13.43
CA THR A 8 18.94 6.86 13.89
C THR A 8 20.33 6.32 14.25
N THR A 9 20.60 5.05 13.96
CA THR A 9 21.90 4.43 14.20
C THR A 9 22.95 5.14 13.33
N GLY A 10 23.97 5.71 13.97
CA GLY A 10 25.05 6.38 13.25
C GLY A 10 25.93 5.37 12.51
N ILE A 11 26.25 5.65 11.24
CA ILE A 11 27.23 4.89 10.46
C ILE A 11 28.59 5.55 10.64
N SER A 12 29.57 4.81 11.13
CA SER A 12 30.91 5.29 11.45
C SER A 12 31.95 4.96 10.39
N SER A 13 31.67 3.99 9.51
CA SER A 13 32.64 3.58 8.47
C SER A 13 31.93 3.11 7.19
N ARG A 14 32.69 3.06 6.09
CA ARG A 14 32.25 2.46 4.84
C ARG A 14 31.93 0.96 5.01
N ASP A 15 32.73 0.28 5.81
CA ASP A 15 32.55 -1.18 5.99
C ASP A 15 31.25 -1.51 6.75
N GLU A 16 30.84 -0.68 7.70
CA GLU A 16 29.52 -0.78 8.33
C GLU A 16 28.37 -0.60 7.32
N LEU A 17 28.48 0.37 6.41
CA LEU A 17 27.48 0.56 5.36
C LEU A 17 27.41 -0.65 4.41
N VAL A 18 28.56 -1.21 4.04
CA VAL A 18 28.63 -2.43 3.21
C VAL A 18 27.98 -3.61 3.93
N ALA A 19 28.35 -3.83 5.21
CA ALA A 19 27.80 -4.91 6.02
C ALA A 19 26.27 -4.79 6.15
N TRP A 20 25.75 -3.59 6.37
CA TRP A 20 24.30 -3.35 6.44
C TRP A 20 23.57 -3.72 5.14
N LEU A 21 24.15 -3.40 3.99
CA LEU A 21 23.59 -3.81 2.69
C LEU A 21 23.70 -5.32 2.47
N GLU A 22 24.82 -5.93 2.87
CA GLU A 22 25.02 -7.40 2.76
C GLU A 22 24.07 -8.20 3.65
N GLU A 23 23.70 -7.69 4.82
CA GLU A 23 22.68 -8.30 5.69
C GLU A 23 21.31 -8.42 5.02
N GLY A 24 21.01 -7.53 4.06
CA GLY A 24 19.81 -7.61 3.21
C GLY A 24 19.83 -8.77 2.22
N CYS A 25 20.99 -9.35 1.91
CA CYS A 25 21.12 -10.46 1.00
C CYS A 25 20.52 -11.73 1.60
N LYS A 26 19.70 -12.42 0.80
CA LYS A 26 18.99 -13.64 1.21
C LYS A 26 19.41 -14.81 0.34
N SER A 27 19.40 -16.00 0.92
CA SER A 27 19.52 -17.25 0.15
C SER A 27 18.28 -17.47 -0.74
N PRO A 28 18.40 -18.17 -1.88
CA PRO A 28 17.30 -18.34 -2.83
C PRO A 28 16.01 -18.93 -2.23
N ASP A 29 16.11 -19.78 -1.23
CA ASP A 29 14.97 -20.34 -0.51
C ASP A 29 14.17 -19.31 0.30
N ARG A 30 14.80 -18.17 0.59
CA ARG A 30 14.17 -17.03 1.29
C ARG A 30 13.73 -15.89 0.36
N PHE A 31 13.89 -16.04 -0.95
CA PHE A 31 13.39 -15.04 -1.88
C PHE A 31 11.88 -14.93 -1.80
N ARG A 32 11.40 -13.70 -1.93
CA ARG A 32 9.97 -13.37 -1.95
C ARG A 32 9.71 -12.40 -3.10
N ILE A 33 8.49 -12.40 -3.57
CA ILE A 33 8.00 -11.49 -4.61
C ILE A 33 7.01 -10.54 -3.94
N GLY A 34 7.26 -9.24 -4.02
CA GLY A 34 6.28 -8.21 -3.78
C GLY A 34 5.88 -7.60 -5.11
N ALA A 35 4.59 -7.38 -5.32
CA ALA A 35 4.09 -6.71 -6.51
C ALA A 35 3.44 -5.38 -6.13
N GLU A 36 3.67 -4.36 -6.93
CA GLU A 36 2.97 -3.08 -6.84
C GLU A 36 1.89 -3.03 -7.90
N HIS A 37 0.72 -2.54 -7.51
CA HIS A 37 -0.39 -2.37 -8.42
C HIS A 37 -1.06 -1.02 -8.23
N GLU A 38 -0.83 -0.14 -9.18
CA GLU A 38 -1.36 1.23 -9.20
C GLU A 38 -2.66 1.31 -9.99
N LYS A 39 -3.58 2.12 -9.49
CA LYS A 39 -4.88 2.39 -10.09
C LYS A 39 -5.14 3.88 -10.09
N ILE A 40 -5.79 4.37 -11.13
CA ILE A 40 -6.23 5.76 -11.24
C ILE A 40 -7.75 5.78 -11.14
N PRO A 41 -8.33 6.12 -9.97
CA PRO A 41 -9.77 6.17 -9.79
C PRO A 41 -10.42 7.29 -10.60
N PHE A 42 -11.56 6.97 -11.24
CA PHE A 42 -12.36 7.95 -11.97
C PHE A 42 -13.86 7.64 -11.86
N TYR A 43 -14.69 8.66 -11.95
CA TYR A 43 -16.15 8.48 -11.99
C TYR A 43 -16.59 7.90 -13.35
N ARG A 44 -17.32 6.79 -13.32
CA ARG A 44 -17.80 6.12 -14.55
C ARG A 44 -18.74 6.99 -15.40
N SER A 45 -19.44 7.93 -14.78
CA SER A 45 -20.43 8.79 -15.44
C SER A 45 -19.82 9.82 -16.41
N ASN A 46 -18.59 10.29 -16.13
CA ASN A 46 -17.98 11.39 -16.88
C ASN A 46 -16.46 11.30 -16.99
N HIS A 47 -15.86 10.20 -16.50
CA HIS A 47 -14.43 9.95 -16.47
C HIS A 47 -13.60 11.03 -15.74
N ALA A 48 -14.24 11.84 -14.90
CA ALA A 48 -13.53 12.81 -14.08
C ALA A 48 -12.77 12.10 -12.94
N PRO A 49 -11.59 12.60 -12.55
CA PRO A 49 -10.84 12.04 -11.43
C PRO A 49 -11.65 12.11 -10.13
N VAL A 50 -11.48 11.12 -9.28
CA VAL A 50 -12.12 11.07 -7.95
C VAL A 50 -11.27 11.89 -6.98
N PRO A 51 -11.79 12.98 -6.39
CA PRO A 51 -11.09 13.74 -5.38
C PRO A 51 -11.05 12.96 -4.05
N TYR A 52 -10.13 13.35 -3.17
CA TYR A 52 -10.01 12.71 -1.86
C TYR A 52 -11.32 12.79 -1.06
N GLU A 53 -11.93 13.97 -0.99
CA GLU A 53 -13.15 14.22 -0.18
C GLU A 53 -14.46 13.85 -0.89
N GLY A 54 -14.38 13.45 -2.16
CA GLY A 54 -15.59 13.19 -2.95
C GLY A 54 -16.33 14.46 -3.37
N ARG A 55 -17.41 14.30 -4.13
CA ARG A 55 -18.26 15.43 -4.60
C ARG A 55 -19.51 15.64 -3.78
N ASP A 56 -20.03 14.60 -3.16
CA ASP A 56 -21.34 14.57 -2.51
C ASP A 56 -21.20 14.39 -0.99
N GLY A 57 -20.45 15.29 -0.34
CA GLY A 57 -20.29 15.26 1.12
C GLY A 57 -19.40 14.14 1.64
N GLY A 58 -18.47 13.65 0.81
CA GLY A 58 -17.45 12.69 1.22
C GLY A 58 -17.73 11.23 0.88
N ALA A 59 -18.97 10.85 0.56
CA ALA A 59 -19.36 9.46 0.37
C ALA A 59 -18.71 8.76 -0.84
N ASN A 60 -18.31 9.53 -1.87
CA ASN A 60 -17.80 9.02 -3.15
C ASN A 60 -16.35 9.50 -3.43
N GLY A 61 -15.54 9.63 -2.39
CA GLY A 61 -14.16 10.06 -2.48
C GLY A 61 -13.16 8.95 -2.17
N ILE A 62 -11.88 9.23 -2.42
CA ILE A 62 -10.78 8.31 -2.10
C ILE A 62 -10.70 8.03 -0.59
N GLY A 63 -10.95 9.04 0.25
CA GLY A 63 -10.98 8.85 1.70
C GLY A 63 -12.06 7.86 2.14
N ALA A 64 -13.25 7.90 1.52
CA ALA A 64 -14.33 6.94 1.79
C ALA A 64 -13.97 5.52 1.33
N LEU A 65 -13.29 5.39 0.18
CA LEU A 65 -12.79 4.10 -0.30
C LEU A 65 -11.77 3.50 0.68
N LEU A 66 -10.80 4.30 1.14
CA LEU A 66 -9.82 3.86 2.14
C LEU A 66 -10.49 3.44 3.45
N GLU A 67 -11.45 4.23 3.95
CA GLU A 67 -12.17 3.89 5.17
C GLU A 67 -12.99 2.61 5.02
N GLY A 68 -13.64 2.40 3.88
CA GLY A 68 -14.34 1.16 3.58
C GLY A 68 -13.42 -0.06 3.55
N LEU A 69 -12.23 0.09 2.97
CA LEU A 69 -11.19 -0.94 2.98
C LEU A 69 -10.67 -1.22 4.38
N ARG A 70 -10.44 -0.16 5.19
CA ARG A 70 -10.03 -0.30 6.58
C ARG A 70 -11.02 -1.14 7.38
N GLN A 71 -12.32 -0.86 7.25
CA GLN A 71 -13.38 -1.60 7.93
C GLN A 71 -13.48 -3.05 7.46
N LYS A 72 -13.23 -3.29 6.17
CA LYS A 72 -13.33 -4.62 5.57
C LYS A 72 -12.12 -5.50 5.90
N THR A 73 -10.92 -4.95 5.85
CA THR A 73 -9.67 -5.69 6.04
C THR A 73 -9.19 -5.73 7.48
N GLY A 74 -9.56 -4.72 8.28
CA GLY A 74 -9.01 -4.51 9.62
C GLY A 74 -7.56 -4.04 9.63
N TRP A 75 -7.06 -3.54 8.49
CA TRP A 75 -5.69 -3.03 8.37
C TRP A 75 -5.52 -1.71 9.14
N GLU A 76 -4.31 -1.49 9.64
CA GLU A 76 -3.97 -0.31 10.41
C GLU A 76 -3.90 0.95 9.54
N PRO A 77 -4.43 2.09 10.02
CA PRO A 77 -4.44 3.33 9.25
C PRO A 77 -3.05 3.96 9.16
N ILE A 78 -2.72 4.49 7.99
CA ILE A 78 -1.61 5.42 7.76
C ILE A 78 -2.22 6.80 7.54
N THR A 79 -1.83 7.79 8.36
CA THR A 79 -2.42 9.12 8.33
C THR A 79 -1.39 10.22 8.10
N ASP A 80 -1.83 11.30 7.43
CA ASP A 80 -1.14 12.59 7.40
C ASP A 80 -2.06 13.63 8.05
N GLY A 81 -1.69 14.06 9.25
CA GLY A 81 -2.58 14.84 10.10
C GLY A 81 -3.91 14.11 10.33
N PRO A 82 -5.06 14.73 10.01
CA PRO A 82 -6.37 14.10 10.16
C PRO A 82 -6.75 13.19 8.99
N SER A 83 -5.99 13.19 7.89
CA SER A 83 -6.34 12.50 6.65
C SER A 83 -5.82 11.08 6.63
N LEU A 84 -6.69 10.12 6.32
CA LEU A 84 -6.32 8.72 6.06
C LEU A 84 -5.71 8.62 4.66
N ILE A 85 -4.41 8.37 4.58
CA ILE A 85 -3.68 8.31 3.31
C ILE A 85 -3.25 6.90 2.89
N GLY A 86 -3.48 5.92 3.74
CA GLY A 86 -3.15 4.54 3.44
C GLY A 86 -3.56 3.58 4.54
N LEU A 87 -3.28 2.32 4.30
CA LEU A 87 -3.55 1.20 5.21
C LEU A 87 -2.35 0.26 5.21
N TYR A 88 -2.08 -0.38 6.34
CA TYR A 88 -0.98 -1.30 6.48
C TYR A 88 -1.43 -2.62 7.12
N ASP A 89 -1.07 -3.74 6.50
CA ASP A 89 -1.26 -5.08 7.06
C ASP A 89 -0.07 -5.44 7.95
N GLU A 90 -0.24 -5.35 9.27
CA GLU A 90 0.81 -5.71 10.22
C GLU A 90 1.22 -7.18 10.15
N LYS A 91 0.33 -8.06 9.72
CA LYS A 91 0.55 -9.51 9.70
C LYS A 91 1.15 -9.99 8.38
N GLY A 92 0.64 -9.50 7.27
CA GLY A 92 1.07 -9.90 5.93
C GLY A 92 2.19 -9.03 5.36
N GLY A 93 2.31 -7.78 5.82
CA GLY A 93 3.32 -6.84 5.35
C GLY A 93 2.95 -6.10 4.07
N GLY A 94 1.72 -6.24 3.59
CA GLY A 94 1.19 -5.45 2.48
C GLY A 94 0.73 -4.07 2.92
N ALA A 95 0.60 -3.13 1.99
CA ALA A 95 0.08 -1.80 2.25
C ALA A 95 -0.80 -1.31 1.09
N ILE A 96 -1.70 -0.40 1.41
CA ILE A 96 -2.42 0.42 0.43
C ILE A 96 -2.03 1.85 0.69
N SER A 97 -1.63 2.59 -0.34
CA SER A 97 -1.22 3.99 -0.20
C SER A 97 -1.77 4.86 -1.32
N LEU A 98 -1.73 6.16 -1.09
CA LEU A 98 -1.97 7.16 -2.12
C LEU A 98 -0.63 7.71 -2.59
N GLU A 99 -0.42 7.61 -3.89
CA GLU A 99 0.72 8.20 -4.57
C GLU A 99 0.37 9.60 -5.13
N PRO A 100 1.36 10.41 -5.56
CA PRO A 100 1.11 11.72 -6.13
C PRO A 100 0.05 11.69 -7.24
N GLY A 101 -0.87 12.66 -7.20
CA GLY A 101 -1.98 12.69 -8.14
C GLY A 101 -3.17 11.81 -7.78
N GLY A 102 -3.14 11.16 -6.61
CA GLY A 102 -4.24 10.33 -6.13
C GLY A 102 -4.25 8.92 -6.73
N GLN A 103 -3.12 8.44 -7.24
CA GLN A 103 -2.97 7.03 -7.62
C GLN A 103 -3.18 6.16 -6.37
N PHE A 104 -3.98 5.13 -6.55
CA PHE A 104 -4.35 4.20 -5.49
C PHE A 104 -3.54 2.92 -5.66
N GLU A 105 -2.54 2.74 -4.82
CA GLU A 105 -1.56 1.66 -4.92
C GLU A 105 -1.84 0.53 -3.92
N LEU A 106 -1.67 -0.71 -4.37
CA LEU A 106 -1.38 -1.85 -3.52
C LEU A 106 0.12 -2.12 -3.59
N SER A 107 0.84 -1.93 -2.50
CA SER A 107 2.18 -2.47 -2.30
C SER A 107 2.03 -3.85 -1.67
N GLY A 108 2.17 -4.88 -2.48
CA GLY A 108 1.89 -6.26 -2.09
C GLY A 108 2.84 -6.82 -1.03
N ALA A 109 2.38 -7.80 -0.31
CA ALA A 109 3.16 -8.53 0.69
C ALA A 109 4.35 -9.29 0.05
N PRO A 110 5.41 -9.60 0.81
CA PRO A 110 6.51 -10.43 0.35
C PRO A 110 6.08 -11.91 0.28
N LEU A 111 5.56 -12.33 -0.88
CA LEU A 111 4.95 -13.64 -1.11
C LEU A 111 5.93 -14.66 -1.70
N ALA A 112 5.59 -15.95 -1.59
CA ALA A 112 6.49 -17.03 -1.95
C ALA A 112 6.63 -17.21 -3.46
N ASP A 113 5.55 -16.98 -4.22
CA ASP A 113 5.48 -17.23 -5.66
C ASP A 113 4.44 -16.36 -6.35
N ILE A 114 4.42 -16.44 -7.68
CA ILE A 114 3.54 -15.65 -8.54
C ILE A 114 2.05 -16.01 -8.37
N HIS A 115 1.72 -17.22 -7.94
CA HIS A 115 0.34 -17.62 -7.73
C HIS A 115 -0.22 -16.95 -6.49
N ALA A 116 0.57 -16.89 -5.41
CA ALA A 116 0.21 -16.14 -4.22
C ALA A 116 0.06 -14.63 -4.50
N VAL A 117 0.90 -14.06 -5.37
CA VAL A 117 0.76 -12.66 -5.84
C VAL A 117 -0.56 -12.47 -6.61
N ALA A 118 -0.92 -13.39 -7.50
CA ALA A 118 -2.18 -13.32 -8.23
C ALA A 118 -3.40 -13.40 -7.30
N GLU A 119 -3.37 -14.28 -6.30
CA GLU A 119 -4.43 -14.39 -5.29
C GLU A 119 -4.56 -13.12 -4.44
N GLU A 120 -3.46 -12.49 -4.05
CA GLU A 120 -3.48 -11.21 -3.34
C GLU A 120 -4.12 -10.12 -4.20
N PHE A 121 -3.72 -10.03 -5.46
CA PHE A 121 -4.25 -9.09 -6.42
C PHE A 121 -5.76 -9.26 -6.64
N ASP A 122 -6.22 -10.49 -6.90
CA ASP A 122 -7.64 -10.80 -7.13
C ASP A 122 -8.48 -10.45 -5.90
N ARG A 123 -7.99 -10.75 -4.70
CA ARG A 123 -8.64 -10.39 -3.44
C ARG A 123 -8.74 -8.88 -3.28
N HIS A 124 -7.64 -8.15 -3.50
CA HIS A 124 -7.62 -6.69 -3.42
C HIS A 124 -8.62 -6.05 -4.41
N ILE A 125 -8.65 -6.51 -5.66
CA ILE A 125 -9.61 -6.01 -6.66
C ILE A 125 -11.05 -6.32 -6.27
N ALA A 126 -11.32 -7.48 -5.70
CA ALA A 126 -12.64 -7.85 -5.21
C ALA A 126 -13.09 -6.93 -4.06
N ASP A 127 -12.18 -6.64 -3.13
CA ASP A 127 -12.44 -5.74 -2.00
C ASP A 127 -12.71 -4.31 -2.45
N VAL A 128 -11.88 -3.77 -3.35
CA VAL A 128 -12.09 -2.44 -3.95
C VAL A 128 -13.43 -2.37 -4.66
N LYS A 129 -13.77 -3.35 -5.50
CA LYS A 129 -15.06 -3.40 -6.22
C LYS A 129 -16.29 -3.52 -5.32
N ALA A 130 -16.14 -4.10 -4.15
CA ALA A 130 -17.25 -4.24 -3.21
C ALA A 130 -17.58 -2.93 -2.48
N ILE A 131 -16.65 -1.97 -2.47
CA ILE A 131 -16.77 -0.70 -1.76
C ILE A 131 -17.05 0.45 -2.74
N ALA A 132 -16.39 0.44 -3.91
CA ALA A 132 -16.56 1.44 -4.97
C ALA A 132 -17.89 1.23 -5.71
#